data_65cd25f2863ffc5a7d7841c91dce364f
#
_entry.id   65cd25f2863ffc5a7d7841c91dce364f
#
_cell.length_a   1.000
_cell.length_b   1.000
_cell.length_c   1.000
_cell.angle_alpha   90.00
_cell.angle_beta   90.00
_cell.angle_gamma   90.00
#
_symmetry.space_group_name_H-M   'P 1'
#
loop_
_entity.id
_entity.type
_entity.pdbx_description
1 polymer ?
#
loop_
_entity_poly.entity_id
_entity_poly.type
_entity_poly.pdbx_seq_one_letter_code
_entity_poly.pdbx_strand_id
1 'polypeptide(L)'
;MIHQPFGDYYGTYRAMEEAYKAGKARAIGVSNFYPDRYIDIAHFAEVVPAVNQVETHLFQQQKVAREYLAKHNTQIMSWRPFAEGKNDFFNTPVLKEIGAKYGKSVAQVALRFLLQNGVVVIPKSTHEERMQENFNVFDFVLTED
;
A
#
# COMPACT_ATOMS: atom_id res chain seq x y z
N MET A 1 4.99 8.60 9.94
CA MET A 1 5.16 8.92 8.49
C MET A 1 4.64 10.31 8.18
N ILE A 2 5.19 10.97 7.14
CA ILE A 2 4.61 12.20 6.59
C ILE A 2 3.39 11.83 5.78
N HIS A 3 2.23 12.46 6.05
CA HIS A 3 0.96 12.12 5.41
C HIS A 3 0.86 12.67 3.97
N GLN A 4 1.37 13.88 3.73
CA GLN A 4 1.33 14.56 2.43
C GLN A 4 2.62 15.37 2.23
N PRO A 5 3.11 15.51 0.98
CA PRO A 5 4.32 16.28 0.68
C PRO A 5 4.02 17.79 0.64
N PHE A 6 3.44 18.35 1.71
CA PHE A 6 3.09 19.76 1.82
C PHE A 6 4.03 20.49 2.78
N GLY A 7 4.25 21.78 2.54
CA GLY A 7 5.07 22.62 3.39
C GLY A 7 6.52 22.13 3.47
N ASP A 8 7.14 22.33 4.63
CA ASP A 8 8.51 21.86 4.90
C ASP A 8 8.54 20.36 5.27
N TYR A 9 8.39 19.52 4.27
CA TYR A 9 8.50 18.06 4.49
C TYR A 9 9.96 17.62 4.71
N TYR A 10 10.96 18.38 4.28
CA TYR A 10 12.36 18.09 4.58
C TYR A 10 12.68 18.25 6.06
N GLY A 11 12.33 19.41 6.66
CA GLY A 11 12.49 19.62 8.10
C GLY A 11 11.69 18.62 8.93
N THR A 12 10.46 18.30 8.49
CA THR A 12 9.65 17.25 9.12
C THR A 12 10.33 15.90 9.05
N TYR A 13 10.92 15.53 7.91
CA TYR A 13 11.59 14.24 7.76
C TYR A 13 12.86 14.15 8.61
N ARG A 14 13.66 15.23 8.69
CA ARG A 14 14.82 15.29 9.58
C ARG A 14 14.45 15.05 11.05
N ALA A 15 13.38 15.65 11.54
CA ALA A 15 12.89 15.38 12.89
C ALA A 15 12.48 13.90 13.09
N MET A 16 11.93 13.27 12.06
CA MET A 16 11.64 11.83 12.09
C MET A 16 12.91 10.98 12.09
N GLU A 17 13.96 11.38 11.35
CA GLU A 17 15.27 10.72 11.37
C GLU A 17 15.92 10.78 12.75
N GLU A 18 15.83 11.93 13.42
CA GLU A 18 16.29 12.08 14.80
C GLU A 18 15.54 11.13 15.75
N ALA A 19 14.22 11.04 15.61
CA ALA A 19 13.41 10.10 16.40
C ALA A 19 13.75 8.63 16.11
N TYR A 20 14.04 8.29 14.86
CA TYR A 20 14.51 6.96 14.46
C TYR A 20 15.88 6.64 15.07
N LYS A 21 16.86 7.55 14.93
CA LYS A 21 18.20 7.40 15.49
C LYS A 21 18.20 7.30 17.01
N ALA A 22 17.25 7.99 17.67
CA ALA A 22 17.04 7.90 19.12
C ALA A 22 16.26 6.63 19.56
N GLY A 23 15.94 5.71 18.64
CA GLY A 23 15.23 4.47 18.93
C GLY A 23 13.74 4.64 19.28
N LYS A 24 13.18 5.85 19.09
CA LYS A 24 11.75 6.13 19.35
C LYS A 24 10.83 5.56 18.27
N ALA A 25 11.36 5.31 17.07
CA ALA A 25 10.65 4.70 15.96
C ALA A 25 11.51 3.58 15.36
N ARG A 26 10.90 2.43 15.04
CA ARG A 26 11.60 1.29 14.40
C ARG A 26 11.75 1.47 12.88
N ALA A 27 10.89 2.26 12.28
CA ALA A 27 10.92 2.62 10.87
C ALA A 27 10.21 3.97 10.67
N ILE A 28 10.63 4.69 9.65
CA ILE A 28 10.02 5.96 9.24
C ILE A 28 9.64 5.88 7.77
N GLY A 29 8.66 6.67 7.34
CA GLY A 29 8.18 6.60 5.97
C GLY A 29 7.37 7.83 5.58
N VAL A 30 6.85 7.77 4.37
CA VAL A 30 6.08 8.85 3.75
C VAL A 30 4.76 8.33 3.19
N SER A 31 3.86 9.23 2.83
CA SER A 31 2.60 8.91 2.18
C SER A 31 2.29 9.95 1.11
N ASN A 32 1.76 9.49 -0.01
CA ASN A 32 1.44 10.31 -1.19
C ASN A 32 2.64 11.02 -1.83
N PHE A 33 3.83 10.48 -1.63
CA PHE A 33 5.03 10.90 -2.35
C PHE A 33 5.08 10.13 -3.68
N TYR A 34 4.60 10.75 -4.75
CA TYR A 34 4.69 10.21 -6.10
C TYR A 34 6.12 10.32 -6.62
N PRO A 35 6.48 9.70 -7.77
CA PRO A 35 7.88 9.48 -8.15
C PRO A 35 8.81 10.69 -8.04
N ASP A 36 8.35 11.89 -8.43
CA ASP A 36 9.12 13.13 -8.36
C ASP A 36 9.49 13.50 -6.91
N ARG A 37 8.49 13.54 -6.03
CA ARG A 37 8.67 13.84 -4.59
C ARG A 37 9.35 12.73 -3.84
N TYR A 38 9.08 11.47 -4.25
CA TYR A 38 9.71 10.34 -3.61
C TYR A 38 11.22 10.29 -3.88
N ILE A 39 11.64 10.46 -5.14
CA ILE A 39 13.08 10.45 -5.50
C ILE A 39 13.79 11.57 -4.77
N ASP A 40 13.19 12.75 -4.73
CA ASP A 40 13.72 13.92 -4.07
C ASP A 40 14.00 13.64 -2.58
N ILE A 41 13.02 13.15 -1.84
CA ILE A 41 13.21 12.82 -0.42
C ILE A 41 14.16 11.63 -0.22
N ALA A 42 14.15 10.63 -1.09
CA ALA A 42 15.01 9.46 -0.98
C ALA A 42 16.49 9.79 -1.17
N HIS A 43 16.81 10.78 -2.02
CA HIS A 43 18.18 11.27 -2.21
C HIS A 43 18.62 12.25 -1.12
N PHE A 44 17.69 13.01 -0.56
CA PHE A 44 17.97 13.98 0.48
C PHE A 44 18.16 13.32 1.85
N ALA A 45 17.41 12.27 2.15
CA ALA A 45 17.35 11.64 3.46
C ALA A 45 18.61 10.82 3.77
N GLU A 46 19.10 10.88 5.02
CA GLU A 46 20.11 9.95 5.52
C GLU A 46 19.51 8.56 5.78
N VAL A 47 18.25 8.51 6.19
CA VAL A 47 17.47 7.29 6.41
C VAL A 47 16.38 7.23 5.34
N VAL A 48 16.57 6.43 4.32
CA VAL A 48 15.59 6.25 3.23
C VAL A 48 14.23 5.83 3.80
N PRO A 49 13.10 6.38 3.29
CA PRO A 49 11.78 5.96 3.73
C PRO A 49 11.59 4.44 3.64
N ALA A 50 11.28 3.77 4.75
CA ALA A 50 11.01 2.33 4.75
C ALA A 50 9.68 2.00 4.03
N VAL A 51 8.76 2.94 3.99
CA VAL A 51 7.44 2.76 3.37
C VAL A 51 6.98 4.05 2.70
N ASN A 52 6.32 3.90 1.55
CA ASN A 52 5.51 4.95 0.93
C ASN A 52 4.08 4.45 0.77
N GLN A 53 3.16 5.09 1.48
CA GLN A 53 1.74 4.75 1.44
C GLN A 53 1.02 5.59 0.39
N VAL A 54 0.58 4.97 -0.68
CA VAL A 54 -0.08 5.63 -1.83
C VAL A 54 -1.37 4.92 -2.20
N GLU A 55 -2.27 5.62 -2.89
CA GLU A 55 -3.47 4.98 -3.43
C GLU A 55 -3.07 3.82 -4.35
N THR A 56 -3.43 2.60 -3.95
CA THR A 56 -3.08 1.42 -4.73
C THR A 56 -4.19 0.39 -4.65
N HIS A 57 -4.74 0.04 -5.81
CA HIS A 57 -5.80 -0.96 -5.98
C HIS A 57 -5.78 -1.48 -7.41
N LEU A 58 -6.71 -2.36 -7.77
CA LEU A 58 -6.77 -2.99 -9.10
C LEU A 58 -6.78 -1.98 -10.27
N PHE A 59 -7.47 -0.84 -10.09
CA PHE A 59 -7.56 0.20 -11.13
C PHE A 59 -6.39 1.20 -11.10
N GLN A 60 -5.61 1.21 -10.01
CA GLN A 60 -4.46 2.10 -9.79
C GLN A 60 -3.29 1.31 -9.21
N GLN A 61 -2.56 0.62 -10.06
CA GLN A 61 -1.53 -0.34 -9.64
C GLN A 61 -0.17 0.29 -9.31
N GLN A 62 -0.01 1.60 -9.52
CA GLN A 62 1.22 2.34 -9.23
C GLN A 62 2.49 1.73 -9.88
N LYS A 63 2.38 1.22 -11.11
CA LYS A 63 3.49 0.49 -11.78
C LYS A 63 4.78 1.31 -11.79
N VAL A 64 4.71 2.57 -12.25
CA VAL A 64 5.88 3.47 -12.30
C VAL A 64 6.41 3.78 -10.91
N ALA A 65 5.56 4.14 -9.95
CA ALA A 65 6.00 4.42 -8.59
C ALA A 65 6.71 3.22 -7.96
N ARG A 66 6.20 2.01 -8.19
CA ARG A 66 6.80 0.75 -7.66
C ARG A 66 8.23 0.54 -8.17
N GLU A 67 8.51 0.87 -9.42
CA GLU A 67 9.88 0.76 -9.97
C GLU A 67 10.87 1.67 -9.23
N TYR A 68 10.46 2.91 -8.94
CA TYR A 68 11.29 3.84 -8.17
C TYR A 68 11.45 3.43 -6.72
N LEU A 69 10.37 2.99 -6.08
CA LEU A 69 10.40 2.51 -4.70
C LEU A 69 11.33 1.29 -4.55
N ALA A 70 11.26 0.34 -5.49
CA ALA A 70 12.09 -0.87 -5.47
C ALA A 70 13.60 -0.56 -5.56
N LYS A 71 14.00 0.47 -6.33
CA LYS A 71 15.41 0.89 -6.44
C LYS A 71 16.01 1.33 -5.10
N HIS A 72 15.20 1.76 -4.17
CA HIS A 72 15.60 2.24 -2.85
C HIS A 72 15.17 1.31 -1.71
N ASN A 73 14.68 0.11 -2.00
CA ASN A 73 14.14 -0.83 -1.02
C ASN A 73 13.00 -0.25 -0.15
N THR A 74 12.22 0.68 -0.70
CA THR A 74 11.05 1.25 -0.04
C THR A 74 9.83 0.40 -0.33
N GLN A 75 9.16 -0.04 0.73
CA GLN A 75 7.94 -0.85 0.63
C GLN A 75 6.74 0.02 0.22
N ILE A 76 6.01 -0.40 -0.81
CA ILE A 76 4.72 0.21 -1.13
C ILE A 76 3.64 -0.28 -0.18
N MET A 77 2.80 0.63 0.31
CA MET A 77 1.63 0.35 1.12
C MET A 77 0.39 0.96 0.47
N SER A 78 -0.69 0.21 0.42
CA SER A 78 -1.95 0.65 -0.20
C SER A 78 -2.84 1.36 0.81
N TRP A 79 -3.24 2.60 0.53
CA TRP A 79 -4.50 3.10 1.04
C TRP A 79 -5.58 2.93 -0.06
N ARG A 80 -6.85 2.78 0.33
CA ARG A 80 -7.98 2.44 -0.55
C ARG A 80 -7.82 1.12 -1.33
N PRO A 81 -7.46 -0.01 -0.73
CA PRO A 81 -7.26 -1.26 -1.47
C PRO A 81 -8.50 -1.72 -2.26
N PHE A 82 -9.69 -1.23 -1.90
CA PHE A 82 -10.97 -1.49 -2.58
C PHE A 82 -11.48 -0.29 -3.39
N ALA A 83 -10.66 0.70 -3.75
CA ALA A 83 -11.06 1.91 -4.46
C ALA A 83 -12.25 2.64 -3.78
N GLU A 84 -12.45 2.51 -2.46
CA GLU A 84 -13.65 2.99 -1.72
C GLU A 84 -14.98 2.45 -2.26
N GLY A 85 -14.99 1.30 -2.91
CA GLY A 85 -16.17 0.74 -3.57
C GLY A 85 -16.60 1.48 -4.84
N LYS A 86 -15.81 2.46 -5.31
CA LYS A 86 -16.10 3.18 -6.56
C LYS A 86 -15.98 2.26 -7.78
N ASN A 87 -16.54 2.70 -8.91
CA ASN A 87 -16.53 1.96 -10.17
C ASN A 87 -17.14 0.56 -10.04
N ASP A 88 -18.15 0.43 -9.20
CA ASP A 88 -18.84 -0.85 -8.94
C ASP A 88 -17.87 -1.99 -8.57
N PHE A 89 -16.83 -1.66 -7.79
CA PHE A 89 -15.70 -2.53 -7.46
C PHE A 89 -16.12 -3.92 -7.02
N PHE A 90 -17.05 -4.00 -6.07
CA PHE A 90 -17.50 -5.28 -5.50
C PHE A 90 -18.42 -6.09 -6.43
N ASN A 91 -18.88 -5.49 -7.53
CA ASN A 91 -19.68 -6.14 -8.55
C ASN A 91 -18.92 -6.47 -9.84
N THR A 92 -17.61 -6.22 -9.87
CA THR A 92 -16.75 -6.50 -11.02
C THR A 92 -16.86 -7.99 -11.41
N PRO A 93 -17.35 -8.31 -12.63
CA PRO A 93 -17.64 -9.71 -13.02
C PRO A 93 -16.41 -10.61 -12.94
N VAL A 94 -15.26 -10.14 -13.44
CA VAL A 94 -14.00 -10.89 -13.42
C VAL A 94 -13.58 -11.24 -11.99
N LEU A 95 -13.69 -10.32 -11.03
CA LEU A 95 -13.34 -10.62 -9.64
C LEU A 95 -14.30 -11.61 -8.99
N LYS A 96 -15.59 -11.58 -9.35
CA LYS A 96 -16.57 -12.57 -8.90
C LYS A 96 -16.26 -13.96 -9.46
N GLU A 97 -15.92 -14.04 -10.74
CA GLU A 97 -15.54 -15.29 -11.40
C GLU A 97 -14.28 -15.90 -10.75
N ILE A 98 -13.23 -15.09 -10.57
CA ILE A 98 -12.01 -15.52 -9.88
C ILE A 98 -12.33 -15.96 -8.45
N GLY A 99 -13.11 -15.17 -7.71
CA GLY A 99 -13.52 -15.51 -6.34
C GLY A 99 -14.24 -16.86 -6.27
N ALA A 100 -15.13 -17.13 -7.21
CA ALA A 100 -15.84 -18.41 -7.27
C ALA A 100 -14.89 -19.62 -7.44
N LYS A 101 -13.80 -19.49 -8.21
CA LYS A 101 -12.80 -20.56 -8.38
C LYS A 101 -12.11 -20.94 -7.07
N TYR A 102 -11.93 -19.99 -6.16
CA TYR A 102 -11.22 -20.18 -4.89
C TYR A 102 -12.14 -20.24 -3.66
N GLY A 103 -13.46 -20.07 -3.83
CA GLY A 103 -14.40 -19.93 -2.72
C GLY A 103 -14.16 -18.66 -1.90
N LYS A 104 -13.73 -17.57 -2.56
CA LYS A 104 -13.34 -16.29 -1.94
C LYS A 104 -14.21 -15.13 -2.43
N SER A 105 -14.34 -14.13 -1.60
CA SER A 105 -15.03 -12.90 -1.97
C SER A 105 -14.19 -12.01 -2.89
N VAL A 106 -14.84 -11.05 -3.54
CA VAL A 106 -14.18 -10.01 -4.34
C VAL A 106 -13.14 -9.25 -3.50
N ALA A 107 -13.45 -8.96 -2.24
CA ALA A 107 -12.52 -8.29 -1.33
C ALA A 107 -11.26 -9.13 -1.10
N GLN A 108 -11.42 -10.42 -0.83
CA GLN A 108 -10.30 -11.34 -0.61
C GLN A 108 -9.43 -11.50 -1.87
N VAL A 109 -10.04 -11.63 -3.05
CA VAL A 109 -9.32 -11.68 -4.33
C VAL A 109 -8.49 -10.42 -4.54
N ALA A 110 -9.09 -9.25 -4.33
CA ALA A 110 -8.41 -7.96 -4.49
C ALA A 110 -7.22 -7.78 -3.52
N LEU A 111 -7.41 -8.14 -2.25
CA LEU A 111 -6.33 -8.09 -1.27
C LEU A 111 -5.22 -9.07 -1.60
N ARG A 112 -5.57 -10.30 -2.01
CA ARG A 112 -4.60 -11.31 -2.39
C ARG A 112 -3.79 -10.88 -3.60
N PHE A 113 -4.43 -10.30 -4.61
CA PHE A 113 -3.74 -9.72 -5.77
C PHE A 113 -2.70 -8.68 -5.35
N LEU A 114 -3.06 -7.74 -4.49
CA LEU A 114 -2.13 -6.72 -4.00
C LEU A 114 -0.97 -7.34 -3.22
N LEU A 115 -1.25 -8.27 -2.31
CA LEU A 115 -0.23 -8.97 -1.53
C LEU A 115 0.74 -9.76 -2.41
N GLN A 116 0.26 -10.50 -3.41
CA GLN A 116 1.10 -11.25 -4.35
C GLN A 116 1.97 -10.32 -5.21
N ASN A 117 1.52 -9.09 -5.41
CA ASN A 117 2.28 -8.06 -6.06
C ASN A 117 3.20 -7.26 -5.09
N GLY A 118 3.43 -7.74 -3.88
CA GLY A 118 4.34 -7.13 -2.92
C GLY A 118 3.82 -5.81 -2.33
N VAL A 119 2.51 -5.59 -2.32
CA VAL A 119 1.88 -4.38 -1.74
C VAL A 119 1.38 -4.72 -0.33
N VAL A 120 1.80 -3.95 0.67
CA VAL A 120 1.20 -4.02 2.00
C VAL A 120 -0.20 -3.40 1.96
N VAL A 121 -1.19 -4.10 2.49
CA VAL A 121 -2.59 -3.66 2.48
C VAL A 121 -3.09 -3.36 3.89
N ILE A 122 -3.88 -2.29 4.03
CA ILE A 122 -4.47 -1.86 5.29
C ILE A 122 -5.99 -1.65 5.13
N PRO A 123 -6.75 -2.73 4.84
CA PRO A 123 -8.19 -2.62 4.66
C PRO A 123 -8.87 -2.19 5.96
N LYS A 124 -9.71 -1.15 5.89
CA LYS A 124 -10.47 -0.66 7.04
C LYS A 124 -11.85 -1.29 7.07
N SER A 125 -12.27 -1.78 8.23
CA SER A 125 -13.65 -2.14 8.50
C SER A 125 -14.02 -1.80 9.96
N THR A 126 -15.32 -1.60 10.21
CA THR A 126 -15.92 -1.52 11.54
C THR A 126 -16.78 -2.74 11.84
N HIS A 127 -16.88 -3.69 10.92
CA HIS A 127 -17.62 -4.93 11.04
C HIS A 127 -16.64 -6.07 11.29
N GLU A 128 -16.80 -6.79 12.37
CA GLU A 128 -15.92 -7.90 12.76
C GLU A 128 -15.81 -8.96 11.66
N GLU A 129 -16.94 -9.37 11.09
CA GLU A 129 -16.99 -10.35 10.00
C GLU A 129 -16.11 -9.96 8.80
N ARG A 130 -16.15 -8.68 8.42
CA ARG A 130 -15.31 -8.16 7.33
C ARG A 130 -13.84 -8.07 7.71
N MET A 131 -13.52 -7.82 8.98
CA MET A 131 -12.14 -7.85 9.45
C MET A 131 -11.57 -9.26 9.37
N GLN A 132 -12.35 -10.27 9.79
CA GLN A 132 -11.99 -11.68 9.66
C GLN A 132 -11.84 -12.09 8.19
N GLU A 133 -12.79 -11.70 7.33
CA GLU A 133 -12.74 -11.91 5.88
C GLU A 133 -11.48 -11.31 5.26
N ASN A 134 -11.18 -10.04 5.54
CA ASN A 134 -10.00 -9.34 5.04
C ASN A 134 -8.68 -9.98 5.49
N PHE A 135 -8.66 -10.61 6.65
CA PHE A 135 -7.48 -11.31 7.16
C PHE A 135 -7.32 -12.72 6.55
N ASN A 136 -8.41 -13.36 6.13
CA ASN A 136 -8.41 -14.72 5.57
C ASN A 136 -8.03 -14.71 4.08
N VAL A 137 -6.80 -14.29 3.75
CA VAL A 137 -6.28 -14.15 2.38
C VAL A 137 -4.94 -14.88 2.15
N PHE A 138 -4.50 -15.68 3.12
CA PHE A 138 -3.20 -16.34 3.06
C PHE A 138 -3.29 -17.84 2.71
N ASP A 139 -4.49 -18.39 2.60
CA ASP A 139 -4.78 -19.80 2.37
C ASP A 139 -5.01 -20.14 0.89
N PHE A 140 -4.84 -19.20 -0.02
CA PHE A 140 -4.93 -19.40 -1.47
C PHE A 140 -3.93 -18.55 -2.23
N VAL A 141 -3.65 -18.93 -3.48
CA VAL A 141 -2.75 -18.19 -4.38
C VAL A 141 -3.47 -18.01 -5.71
N LEU A 142 -3.51 -16.78 -6.20
CA LEU A 142 -4.02 -16.46 -7.54
C LEU A 142 -3.01 -16.93 -8.59
N THR A 143 -3.49 -17.57 -9.64
CA THR A 143 -2.72 -17.94 -10.82
C THR A 143 -2.55 -16.75 -11.77
N GLU A 144 -1.64 -16.86 -12.74
CA GLU A 144 -1.38 -15.79 -13.72
C GLU A 144 -2.46 -15.70 -14.82
N ASP A 145 -3.41 -16.62 -14.87
CA ASP A 145 -4.47 -16.75 -15.89
C ASP A 145 -5.58 -15.68 -15.73
#